data_9a162b0ae4c11c2a45197d18c3b9ce59
#
_entry.id   9a162b0ae4c11c2a45197d18c3b9ce59
#
_cell.length_a   1.000
_cell.length_b   1.000
_cell.length_c   1.000
_cell.angle_alpha   90.00
_cell.angle_beta   90.00
_cell.angle_gamma   90.00
#
_symmetry.space_group_name_H-M   'P 1'
#
loop_
_entity.id
_entity.type
_entity.pdbx_description
1 polymer ?
#
loop_
_entity_poly.entity_id
_entity_poly.type
_entity_poly.pdbx_seq_one_letter_code
_entity_poly.pdbx_strand_id
1 'polypeptide(L)'
;MTRPRDYQIEAIIIKKTKLGEADRILTLYTPGLGKIQGVAKGVRRPKSKLSGHLELLTHSHVTLARGHNLDTITGSQTIDSFMPLKSDLWLTSYGLYIIELVNQFTAEHVGDEHLFRLLLDTLQNLCETNNRELLLRYFEVHLLEEVGYRPQLQECVACHRVLEPVANSFCANIGGMLCPVCSLNQPFARPISVNALKVLRFIQRNGYNAVGRLKINTALSLELEAITRSYLKYLLERDVRSANWLDELKEQMKQMGNRKANNKPVTDEPSD
;
A
#
# COMPACT_ATOMS: atom_id res chain seq x y z
N MET A 1 -21.77 -23.47 -24.95
CA MET A 1 -22.45 -22.98 -23.72
C MET A 1 -22.42 -21.47 -23.72
N THR A 2 -23.58 -20.82 -23.79
CA THR A 2 -23.69 -19.35 -23.68
C THR A 2 -23.29 -18.92 -22.27
N ARG A 3 -22.27 -18.05 -22.15
CA ARG A 3 -21.86 -17.50 -20.87
C ARG A 3 -23.04 -16.72 -20.26
N PRO A 4 -23.32 -16.84 -18.94
CA PRO A 4 -24.40 -16.11 -18.30
C PRO A 4 -24.24 -14.60 -18.54
N ARG A 5 -25.37 -13.91 -18.72
CA ARG A 5 -25.40 -12.47 -18.98
C ARG A 5 -24.90 -11.67 -17.77
N ASP A 6 -25.23 -12.16 -16.57
CA ASP A 6 -24.86 -11.57 -15.29
C ASP A 6 -23.95 -12.53 -14.52
N TYR A 7 -23.02 -11.98 -13.76
CA TYR A 7 -22.14 -12.74 -12.89
C TYR A 7 -21.83 -11.95 -11.61
N GLN A 8 -21.51 -12.66 -10.53
CA GLN A 8 -21.16 -12.08 -9.24
C GLN A 8 -19.71 -12.40 -8.91
N ILE A 9 -19.01 -11.42 -8.34
CA ILE A 9 -17.62 -11.54 -7.92
C ILE A 9 -17.41 -10.89 -6.55
N GLU A 10 -16.42 -11.40 -5.83
CA GLU A 10 -15.84 -10.77 -4.68
C GLU A 10 -14.79 -9.74 -5.13
N ALA A 11 -14.83 -8.53 -4.56
CA ALA A 11 -13.94 -7.45 -5.00
C ALA A 11 -13.66 -6.42 -3.91
N ILE A 12 -12.48 -5.81 -3.97
CA ILE A 12 -12.14 -4.57 -3.26
C ILE A 12 -12.12 -3.42 -4.28
N ILE A 13 -12.78 -2.31 -3.96
CA ILE A 13 -12.85 -1.14 -4.84
C ILE A 13 -11.59 -0.31 -4.65
N ILE A 14 -10.70 -0.32 -5.66
CA ILE A 14 -9.38 0.30 -5.59
C ILE A 14 -9.25 1.63 -6.34
N LYS A 15 -10.19 1.96 -7.26
CA LYS A 15 -10.17 3.24 -7.96
C LYS A 15 -11.57 3.64 -8.42
N LYS A 16 -11.84 4.96 -8.43
CA LYS A 16 -13.08 5.56 -8.93
C LYS A 16 -12.73 6.68 -9.91
N THR A 17 -13.30 6.60 -11.13
CA THR A 17 -13.13 7.63 -12.18
C THR A 17 -14.50 8.17 -12.57
N LYS A 18 -14.64 9.47 -12.71
CA LYS A 18 -15.89 10.10 -13.18
C LYS A 18 -16.13 9.74 -14.65
N LEU A 19 -17.38 9.40 -14.97
CA LEU A 19 -17.85 9.16 -16.33
C LEU A 19 -19.12 9.98 -16.55
N GLY A 20 -19.04 11.06 -17.34
CA GLY A 20 -20.13 12.00 -17.50
C GLY A 20 -20.62 12.61 -16.17
N GLU A 21 -21.92 12.96 -16.09
CA GLU A 21 -22.49 13.66 -14.94
C GLU A 21 -22.89 12.73 -13.79
N ALA A 22 -23.46 11.58 -14.09
CA ALA A 22 -24.08 10.70 -13.11
C ALA A 22 -23.37 9.38 -12.88
N ASP A 23 -22.46 8.98 -13.74
CA ASP A 23 -21.85 7.67 -13.77
C ASP A 23 -20.41 7.68 -13.22
N ARG A 24 -19.91 6.50 -12.91
CA ARG A 24 -18.48 6.27 -12.56
C ARG A 24 -17.98 4.99 -13.20
N ILE A 25 -16.71 4.98 -13.59
CA ILE A 25 -15.97 3.76 -13.83
C ILE A 25 -15.29 3.38 -12.51
N LEU A 26 -15.52 2.17 -12.05
CA LEU A 26 -14.85 1.60 -10.87
C LEU A 26 -13.81 0.59 -11.32
N THR A 27 -12.63 0.66 -10.71
CA THR A 27 -11.63 -0.40 -10.80
C THR A 27 -11.77 -1.28 -9.57
N LEU A 28 -12.04 -2.54 -9.82
CA LEU A 28 -12.25 -3.59 -8.84
C LEU A 28 -11.03 -4.52 -8.84
N TYR A 29 -10.50 -4.86 -7.68
CA TYR A 29 -9.50 -5.90 -7.54
C TYR A 29 -10.16 -7.16 -6.99
N THR A 30 -10.00 -8.27 -7.67
CA THR A 30 -10.72 -9.53 -7.43
C THR A 30 -9.76 -10.70 -7.32
N PRO A 31 -10.06 -11.76 -6.56
CA PRO A 31 -9.16 -12.90 -6.40
C PRO A 31 -8.94 -13.68 -7.70
N GLY A 32 -10.00 -13.92 -8.47
CA GLY A 32 -9.94 -14.79 -9.65
C GLY A 32 -9.76 -14.07 -10.98
N LEU A 33 -10.25 -12.82 -11.11
CA LEU A 33 -10.17 -12.05 -12.36
C LEU A 33 -9.12 -10.92 -12.29
N GLY A 34 -8.46 -10.75 -11.14
CA GLY A 34 -7.51 -9.67 -10.91
C GLY A 34 -8.16 -8.29 -10.99
N LYS A 35 -7.49 -7.36 -11.64
CA LYS A 35 -7.98 -6.00 -11.82
C LYS A 35 -8.94 -5.91 -13.00
N ILE A 36 -10.18 -5.53 -12.75
CA ILE A 36 -11.21 -5.32 -13.77
C ILE A 36 -11.88 -3.97 -13.61
N GLN A 37 -12.55 -3.50 -14.65
CA GLN A 37 -13.30 -2.26 -14.65
C GLN A 37 -14.78 -2.50 -14.91
N GLY A 38 -15.64 -1.73 -14.23
CA GLY A 38 -17.08 -1.77 -14.43
C GLY A 38 -17.71 -0.38 -14.35
N VAL A 39 -18.76 -0.14 -15.13
CA VAL A 39 -19.51 1.11 -15.13
C VAL A 39 -20.64 1.04 -14.10
N ALA A 40 -20.63 1.94 -13.13
CA ALA A 40 -21.72 2.14 -12.17
C ALA A 40 -22.61 3.30 -12.66
N LYS A 41 -23.71 2.95 -13.35
CA LYS A 41 -24.63 3.94 -13.94
C LYS A 41 -25.46 4.63 -12.84
N GLY A 42 -25.59 5.94 -12.94
CA GLY A 42 -26.38 6.78 -12.01
C GLY A 42 -25.89 6.77 -10.57
N VAL A 43 -24.69 6.25 -10.29
CA VAL A 43 -24.17 6.08 -8.92
C VAL A 43 -23.96 7.41 -8.19
N ARG A 44 -23.81 8.52 -8.92
CA ARG A 44 -23.66 9.87 -8.37
C ARG A 44 -24.99 10.59 -8.11
N ARG A 45 -26.12 10.01 -8.50
CA ARG A 45 -27.44 10.58 -8.23
C ARG A 45 -27.76 10.48 -6.74
N PRO A 46 -28.38 11.51 -6.12
CA PRO A 46 -28.66 11.51 -4.66
C PRO A 46 -29.48 10.30 -4.16
N LYS A 47 -30.34 9.75 -5.01
CA LYS A 47 -31.19 8.58 -4.70
C LYS A 47 -30.60 7.24 -5.12
N SER A 48 -29.31 7.19 -5.45
CA SER A 48 -28.66 5.95 -5.88
C SER A 48 -28.52 4.97 -4.69
N LYS A 49 -29.12 3.81 -4.80
CA LYS A 49 -28.98 2.72 -3.81
C LYS A 49 -27.58 2.10 -3.79
N LEU A 50 -26.82 2.26 -4.88
CA LEU A 50 -25.47 1.68 -5.00
C LEU A 50 -24.37 2.60 -4.47
N SER A 51 -24.63 3.90 -4.26
CA SER A 51 -23.60 4.88 -3.95
C SER A 51 -22.81 4.53 -2.68
N GLY A 52 -23.49 4.10 -1.61
CA GLY A 52 -22.85 3.74 -0.34
C GLY A 52 -22.06 2.41 -0.37
N HIS A 53 -22.41 1.50 -1.27
CA HIS A 53 -21.77 0.18 -1.40
C HIS A 53 -20.58 0.19 -2.36
N LEU A 54 -20.41 1.25 -3.14
CA LEU A 54 -19.38 1.37 -4.19
C LEU A 54 -18.35 2.46 -3.87
N GLU A 55 -17.98 2.58 -2.59
CA GLU A 55 -16.95 3.52 -2.13
C GLU A 55 -15.55 2.88 -2.20
N LEU A 56 -14.49 3.73 -2.31
CA LEU A 56 -13.11 3.26 -2.20
C LEU A 56 -12.89 2.54 -0.87
N LEU A 57 -11.96 1.61 -0.86
CA LEU A 57 -11.67 0.82 0.33
C LEU A 57 -12.91 0.09 0.87
N THR A 58 -13.74 -0.46 -0.03
CA THR A 58 -14.89 -1.29 0.36
C THR A 58 -14.71 -2.68 -0.24
N HIS A 59 -14.83 -3.69 0.59
CA HIS A 59 -14.88 -5.09 0.21
C HIS A 59 -16.34 -5.50 0.00
N SER A 60 -16.69 -6.03 -1.16
CA SER A 60 -18.07 -6.29 -1.57
C SER A 60 -18.20 -7.48 -2.50
N HIS A 61 -19.38 -8.13 -2.46
CA HIS A 61 -19.87 -8.91 -3.59
C HIS A 61 -20.49 -7.95 -4.61
N VAL A 62 -19.97 -7.94 -5.83
CA VAL A 62 -20.42 -7.07 -6.91
C VAL A 62 -21.05 -7.90 -8.02
N THR A 63 -22.25 -7.52 -8.44
CA THR A 63 -22.94 -8.13 -9.58
C THR A 63 -22.71 -7.28 -10.81
N LEU A 64 -22.26 -7.90 -11.90
CA LEU A 64 -21.97 -7.25 -13.17
C LEU A 64 -22.78 -7.90 -14.29
N ALA A 65 -23.37 -7.06 -15.15
CA ALA A 65 -23.95 -7.45 -16.43
C ALA A 65 -22.90 -7.24 -17.53
N ARG A 66 -22.68 -8.24 -18.37
CA ARG A 66 -21.73 -8.18 -19.48
C ARG A 66 -22.07 -7.06 -20.44
N GLY A 67 -21.11 -6.21 -20.70
CA GLY A 67 -21.17 -5.13 -21.68
C GLY A 67 -20.31 -5.41 -22.91
N HIS A 68 -20.41 -4.55 -23.92
CA HIS A 68 -19.59 -4.67 -25.13
C HIS A 68 -18.13 -4.26 -24.86
N ASN A 69 -17.91 -3.13 -24.19
CA ASN A 69 -16.58 -2.60 -23.86
C ASN A 69 -16.28 -2.74 -22.37
N LEU A 70 -17.18 -2.32 -21.51
CA LEU A 70 -17.08 -2.43 -20.05
C LEU A 70 -18.38 -3.05 -19.51
N ASP A 71 -18.24 -3.90 -18.53
CA ASP A 71 -19.37 -4.49 -17.82
C ASP A 71 -20.08 -3.44 -16.98
N THR A 72 -21.40 -3.59 -16.83
CA THR A 72 -22.21 -2.66 -16.03
C THR A 72 -22.41 -3.26 -14.63
N ILE A 73 -22.10 -2.50 -13.59
CA ILE A 73 -22.39 -2.89 -12.21
C ILE A 73 -23.88 -2.70 -11.97
N THR A 74 -24.59 -3.81 -11.70
CA THR A 74 -26.04 -3.86 -11.49
C THR A 74 -26.40 -4.04 -10.03
N GLY A 75 -25.51 -4.57 -9.19
CA GLY A 75 -25.71 -4.77 -7.77
C GLY A 75 -24.40 -4.76 -6.98
N SER A 76 -24.49 -4.46 -5.69
CA SER A 76 -23.39 -4.59 -4.76
C SER A 76 -23.91 -4.86 -3.35
N GLN A 77 -23.27 -5.81 -2.68
CA GLN A 77 -23.49 -6.12 -1.26
C GLN A 77 -22.17 -5.97 -0.53
N THR A 78 -22.09 -5.03 0.39
CA THR A 78 -20.89 -4.80 1.20
C THR A 78 -20.65 -5.97 2.14
N ILE A 79 -19.43 -6.53 2.12
CA ILE A 79 -18.90 -7.50 3.08
C ILE A 79 -18.28 -6.75 4.25
N ASP A 80 -17.33 -5.84 3.93
CA ASP A 80 -16.67 -4.96 4.89
C ASP A 80 -16.48 -3.57 4.26
N SER A 81 -16.89 -2.56 4.98
CA SER A 81 -16.73 -1.17 4.58
C SER A 81 -15.45 -0.53 5.08
N PHE A 82 -14.69 -1.20 5.96
CA PHE A 82 -13.51 -0.68 6.66
C PHE A 82 -13.76 0.72 7.24
N MET A 83 -14.86 0.88 7.98
CA MET A 83 -15.27 2.18 8.52
C MET A 83 -14.17 2.92 9.29
N PRO A 84 -13.32 2.27 10.11
CA PRO A 84 -12.19 2.93 10.76
C PRO A 84 -11.27 3.65 9.77
N LEU A 85 -11.01 3.06 8.59
CA LEU A 85 -10.17 3.69 7.56
C LEU A 85 -10.81 4.94 6.96
N LYS A 86 -12.13 5.03 6.94
CA LYS A 86 -12.88 6.14 6.32
C LYS A 86 -13.16 7.28 7.28
N SER A 87 -13.10 7.02 8.58
CA SER A 87 -13.37 8.01 9.64
C SER A 87 -12.12 8.71 10.16
N ASP A 88 -10.92 8.21 9.84
CA ASP A 88 -9.64 8.78 10.23
C ASP A 88 -8.82 9.15 8.99
N LEU A 89 -8.39 10.42 8.89
CA LEU A 89 -7.66 10.94 7.73
C LEU A 89 -6.33 10.19 7.50
N TRP A 90 -5.65 9.81 8.58
CA TRP A 90 -4.40 9.06 8.51
C TRP A 90 -4.62 7.65 7.98
N LEU A 91 -5.60 6.95 8.55
CA LEU A 91 -5.93 5.61 8.10
C LEU A 91 -6.42 5.61 6.65
N THR A 92 -7.23 6.62 6.27
CA THR A 92 -7.62 6.82 4.87
C THR A 92 -6.39 6.95 3.96
N SER A 93 -5.40 7.75 4.37
CA SER A 93 -4.18 8.00 3.58
C SER A 93 -3.38 6.72 3.38
N TYR A 94 -3.20 5.93 4.43
CA TYR A 94 -2.52 4.63 4.35
C TYR A 94 -3.29 3.65 3.45
N GLY A 95 -4.62 3.57 3.60
CA GLY A 95 -5.46 2.74 2.75
C GLY A 95 -5.37 3.13 1.27
N LEU A 96 -5.43 4.44 0.96
CA LEU A 96 -5.29 4.95 -0.40
C LEU A 96 -3.91 4.62 -0.99
N TYR A 97 -2.85 4.70 -0.21
CA TYR A 97 -1.51 4.31 -0.62
C TYR A 97 -1.44 2.82 -0.98
N ILE A 98 -2.00 1.94 -0.15
CA ILE A 98 -2.04 0.50 -0.38
C ILE A 98 -2.76 0.17 -1.69
N ILE A 99 -3.98 0.71 -1.89
CA ILE A 99 -4.75 0.41 -3.12
C ILE A 99 -4.16 1.06 -4.37
N GLU A 100 -3.44 2.19 -4.25
CA GLU A 100 -2.71 2.78 -5.36
C GLU A 100 -1.57 1.87 -5.80
N LEU A 101 -0.79 1.30 -4.87
CA LEU A 101 0.27 0.34 -5.18
C LEU A 101 -0.30 -0.88 -5.91
N VAL A 102 -1.38 -1.50 -5.40
CA VAL A 102 -2.04 -2.61 -6.11
C VAL A 102 -2.44 -2.19 -7.51
N ASN A 103 -3.10 -1.04 -7.66
CA ASN A 103 -3.52 -0.57 -8.98
C ASN A 103 -2.36 -0.33 -9.97
N GLN A 104 -1.18 0.05 -9.47
CA GLN A 104 -0.02 0.34 -10.31
C GLN A 104 0.80 -0.90 -10.67
N PHE A 105 0.93 -1.86 -9.74
CA PHE A 105 1.74 -3.06 -9.93
C PHE A 105 1.00 -4.23 -10.58
N THR A 106 -0.34 -4.21 -10.64
CA THR A 106 -1.11 -5.31 -11.23
C THR A 106 -1.54 -5.02 -12.66
N ALA A 107 -1.53 -6.05 -13.51
CA ALA A 107 -2.11 -6.01 -14.84
C ALA A 107 -3.63 -6.22 -14.79
N GLU A 108 -4.34 -5.77 -15.83
CA GLU A 108 -5.77 -6.06 -15.98
C GLU A 108 -6.00 -7.52 -16.33
N HIS A 109 -7.06 -8.10 -15.78
CA HIS A 109 -7.51 -9.48 -16.05
C HIS A 109 -6.49 -10.59 -15.68
N VAL A 110 -5.55 -10.30 -14.78
CA VAL A 110 -4.63 -11.30 -14.23
C VAL A 110 -5.00 -11.52 -12.76
N GLY A 111 -5.69 -12.64 -12.50
CA GLY A 111 -6.13 -13.03 -11.14
C GLY A 111 -4.94 -13.51 -10.30
N ASP A 112 -4.94 -13.09 -9.03
CA ASP A 112 -3.98 -13.53 -8.03
C ASP A 112 -4.67 -13.54 -6.65
N GLU A 113 -4.96 -14.74 -6.16
CA GLU A 113 -5.64 -14.93 -4.89
C GLU A 113 -4.74 -14.56 -3.70
N HIS A 114 -3.42 -14.79 -3.80
CA HIS A 114 -2.47 -14.47 -2.73
C HIS A 114 -2.36 -12.95 -2.55
N LEU A 115 -2.23 -12.22 -3.64
CA LEU A 115 -2.19 -10.76 -3.59
C LEU A 115 -3.54 -10.17 -3.15
N PHE A 116 -4.67 -10.77 -3.54
CA PHE A 116 -5.98 -10.34 -3.04
C PHE A 116 -6.08 -10.51 -1.52
N ARG A 117 -5.65 -11.65 -0.99
CA ARG A 117 -5.61 -11.91 0.45
C ARG A 117 -4.66 -10.96 1.16
N LEU A 118 -3.46 -10.75 0.62
CA LEU A 118 -2.51 -9.78 1.17
C LEU A 118 -3.12 -8.38 1.28
N LEU A 119 -3.84 -7.92 0.24
CA LEU A 119 -4.55 -6.64 0.26
C LEU A 119 -5.64 -6.63 1.34
N LEU A 120 -6.49 -7.63 1.37
CA LEU A 120 -7.60 -7.74 2.32
C LEU A 120 -7.10 -7.74 3.77
N ASP A 121 -6.17 -8.63 4.09
CA ASP A 121 -5.56 -8.76 5.43
C ASP A 121 -4.86 -7.46 5.85
N THR A 122 -4.19 -6.78 4.91
CA THR A 122 -3.53 -5.51 5.21
C THR A 122 -4.53 -4.41 5.55
N LEU A 123 -5.65 -4.31 4.83
CA LEU A 123 -6.70 -3.32 5.15
C LEU A 123 -7.37 -3.62 6.50
N GLN A 124 -7.60 -4.90 6.83
CA GLN A 124 -8.11 -5.32 8.13
C GLN A 124 -7.13 -4.98 9.25
N ASN A 125 -5.87 -5.39 9.12
CA ASN A 125 -4.82 -5.07 10.11
C ASN A 125 -4.62 -3.57 10.27
N LEU A 126 -4.79 -2.77 9.22
CA LEU A 126 -4.67 -1.31 9.28
C LEU A 126 -5.76 -0.68 10.18
N CYS A 127 -6.95 -1.29 10.27
CA CYS A 127 -8.00 -0.85 11.17
C CYS A 127 -7.63 -1.03 12.65
N GLU A 128 -6.76 -1.98 12.99
CA GLU A 128 -6.51 -2.44 14.36
C GLU A 128 -5.11 -2.09 14.87
N THR A 129 -4.13 -1.98 13.97
CA THR A 129 -2.73 -1.84 14.38
C THR A 129 -2.36 -0.44 14.84
N ASN A 130 -1.49 -0.37 15.84
CA ASN A 130 -0.81 0.86 16.24
C ASN A 130 0.54 1.05 15.50
N ASN A 131 1.03 0.03 14.77
CA ASN A 131 2.32 0.06 14.07
C ASN A 131 2.10 0.13 12.54
N ARG A 132 1.53 1.24 12.10
CA ARG A 132 1.07 1.46 10.72
C ARG A 132 2.23 1.50 9.72
N GLU A 133 3.33 2.16 10.09
CA GLU A 133 4.52 2.25 9.24
C GLU A 133 5.11 0.85 8.98
N LEU A 134 5.18 0.00 9.99
CA LEU A 134 5.70 -1.35 9.82
C LEU A 134 4.74 -2.23 9.01
N LEU A 135 3.43 -2.04 9.15
CA LEU A 135 2.43 -2.70 8.32
C LEU A 135 2.61 -2.32 6.84
N LEU A 136 2.87 -1.04 6.54
CA LEU A 136 3.17 -0.64 5.16
C LEU A 136 4.43 -1.30 4.63
N ARG A 137 5.51 -1.36 5.41
CA ARG A 137 6.76 -2.07 4.99
C ARG A 137 6.48 -3.54 4.74
N TYR A 138 5.69 -4.18 5.60
CA TYR A 138 5.23 -5.56 5.39
C TYR A 138 4.49 -5.71 4.06
N PHE A 139 3.49 -4.89 3.83
CA PHE A 139 2.71 -4.90 2.59
C PHE A 139 3.57 -4.69 1.35
N GLU A 140 4.45 -3.67 1.35
CA GLU A 140 5.32 -3.33 0.22
C GLU A 140 6.26 -4.48 -0.15
N VAL A 141 6.89 -5.11 0.85
CA VAL A 141 7.83 -6.21 0.62
C VAL A 141 7.11 -7.43 0.04
N HIS A 142 5.94 -7.78 0.56
CA HIS A 142 5.16 -8.91 0.06
C HIS A 142 4.48 -8.60 -1.27
N LEU A 143 3.98 -7.37 -1.50
CA LEU A 143 3.51 -6.96 -2.81
C LEU A 143 4.59 -7.17 -3.88
N LEU A 144 5.81 -6.70 -3.62
CA LEU A 144 6.94 -6.88 -4.53
C LEU A 144 7.26 -8.34 -4.80
N GLU A 145 7.10 -9.22 -3.81
CA GLU A 145 7.26 -10.67 -3.98
C GLU A 145 6.19 -11.26 -4.89
N GLU A 146 4.90 -10.95 -4.65
CA GLU A 146 3.78 -11.45 -5.45
C GLU A 146 3.84 -10.99 -6.91
N VAL A 147 4.30 -9.77 -7.17
CA VAL A 147 4.45 -9.25 -8.54
C VAL A 147 5.80 -9.57 -9.19
N GLY A 148 6.63 -10.43 -8.57
CA GLY A 148 7.87 -10.94 -9.14
C GLY A 148 9.09 -10.02 -9.00
N TYR A 149 9.02 -8.97 -8.18
CA TYR A 149 10.12 -8.03 -7.91
C TYR A 149 10.71 -8.19 -6.50
N ARG A 150 10.72 -9.42 -5.97
CA ARG A 150 11.28 -9.69 -4.64
C ARG A 150 12.72 -9.23 -4.55
N PRO A 151 13.07 -8.29 -3.62
CA PRO A 151 14.43 -7.83 -3.47
C PRO A 151 15.36 -8.93 -2.94
N GLN A 152 16.56 -9.07 -3.53
CA GLN A 152 17.58 -10.00 -3.03
C GLN A 152 18.26 -9.38 -1.81
N LEU A 153 18.03 -9.99 -0.64
CA LEU A 153 18.53 -9.48 0.64
C LEU A 153 19.56 -10.40 1.30
N GLN A 154 19.80 -11.63 0.77
CA GLN A 154 20.66 -12.62 1.42
C GLN A 154 22.09 -12.56 0.90
N GLU A 155 22.26 -12.29 -0.39
CA GLU A 155 23.51 -12.33 -1.11
C GLU A 155 23.75 -11.03 -1.86
N CYS A 156 25.02 -10.74 -2.16
CA CYS A 156 25.39 -9.64 -3.02
C CYS A 156 24.98 -9.96 -4.45
N VAL A 157 24.13 -9.11 -5.08
CA VAL A 157 23.62 -9.34 -6.44
C VAL A 157 24.72 -9.27 -7.52
N ALA A 158 25.90 -8.72 -7.22
CA ALA A 158 27.01 -8.60 -8.15
C ALA A 158 28.03 -9.76 -8.06
N CYS A 159 28.38 -10.20 -6.86
CA CYS A 159 29.40 -11.23 -6.68
C CYS A 159 28.88 -12.53 -6.04
N HIS A 160 27.59 -12.61 -5.75
CA HIS A 160 26.88 -13.77 -5.18
C HIS A 160 27.41 -14.28 -3.83
N ARG A 161 28.27 -13.50 -3.16
CA ARG A 161 28.71 -13.84 -1.81
C ARG A 161 27.62 -13.54 -0.79
N VAL A 162 27.49 -14.40 0.20
CA VAL A 162 26.61 -14.16 1.35
C VAL A 162 27.03 -12.87 2.03
N LEU A 163 26.05 -12.04 2.38
CA LEU A 163 26.31 -10.73 3.00
C LEU A 163 26.69 -10.92 4.47
N GLU A 164 27.83 -10.37 4.83
CA GLU A 164 28.28 -10.27 6.22
C GLU A 164 27.47 -9.21 6.99
N PRO A 165 27.43 -9.28 8.34
CA PRO A 165 26.71 -8.32 9.19
C PRO A 165 27.48 -7.00 9.35
N VAL A 166 27.84 -6.39 8.24
CA VAL A 166 28.51 -5.09 8.13
C VAL A 166 27.62 -4.10 7.39
N ALA A 167 28.06 -2.85 7.23
CA ALA A 167 27.37 -1.86 6.42
C ALA A 167 27.39 -2.29 4.94
N ASN A 168 26.28 -2.82 4.45
CA ASN A 168 26.05 -3.15 3.06
C ASN A 168 25.29 -2.01 2.39
N SER A 169 25.03 -2.11 1.10
CA SER A 169 24.23 -1.11 0.37
C SER A 169 23.09 -1.78 -0.39
N PHE A 170 21.93 -1.15 -0.41
CA PHE A 170 20.81 -1.54 -1.27
C PHE A 170 20.87 -0.77 -2.60
N CYS A 171 20.66 -1.46 -3.70
CA CYS A 171 20.70 -0.88 -5.03
C CYS A 171 19.39 -1.19 -5.78
N ALA A 172 18.55 -0.16 -5.93
CA ALA A 172 17.19 -0.31 -6.48
C ALA A 172 17.21 -0.76 -7.95
N ASN A 173 18.15 -0.24 -8.78
CA ASN A 173 18.22 -0.56 -10.20
C ASN A 173 18.63 -2.01 -10.51
N ILE A 174 19.22 -2.72 -9.56
CA ILE A 174 19.55 -4.14 -9.69
C ILE A 174 18.77 -5.02 -8.72
N GLY A 175 17.81 -4.44 -8.00
CA GLY A 175 16.83 -5.16 -7.19
C GLY A 175 17.39 -5.88 -5.97
N GLY A 176 18.49 -5.38 -5.35
CA GLY A 176 19.02 -6.11 -4.20
C GLY A 176 20.23 -5.47 -3.52
N MET A 177 20.85 -6.29 -2.66
CA MET A 177 21.97 -5.90 -1.80
C MET A 177 23.31 -6.02 -2.51
N LEU A 178 24.20 -5.10 -2.17
CA LEU A 178 25.61 -5.13 -2.54
C LEU A 178 26.50 -5.18 -1.30
N CYS A 179 27.55 -6.00 -1.35
CA CYS A 179 28.59 -5.97 -0.34
C CYS A 179 29.41 -4.67 -0.44
N PRO A 180 30.20 -4.30 0.58
CA PRO A 180 30.96 -3.04 0.59
C PRO A 180 31.87 -2.85 -0.63
N VAL A 181 32.47 -3.93 -1.12
CA VAL A 181 33.37 -3.89 -2.30
C VAL A 181 32.59 -3.60 -3.59
N CYS A 182 31.48 -4.31 -3.82
CA CYS A 182 30.69 -4.16 -5.05
C CYS A 182 29.91 -2.86 -5.08
N SER A 183 29.60 -2.27 -3.92
CA SER A 183 28.87 -0.99 -3.85
C SER A 183 29.70 0.22 -4.28
N LEU A 184 31.04 0.14 -4.25
CA LEU A 184 31.94 1.24 -4.62
C LEU A 184 31.73 1.73 -6.06
N ASN A 185 31.38 0.83 -6.95
CA ASN A 185 31.20 1.13 -8.39
C ASN A 185 29.73 1.33 -8.78
N GLN A 186 28.84 1.48 -7.80
CA GLN A 186 27.40 1.65 -8.06
C GLN A 186 26.90 2.99 -7.52
N PRO A 187 26.72 4.00 -8.38
CA PRO A 187 26.38 5.36 -7.96
C PRO A 187 25.00 5.47 -7.29
N PHE A 188 24.11 4.53 -7.55
CA PHE A 188 22.77 4.51 -6.97
C PHE A 188 22.63 3.59 -5.76
N ALA A 189 23.74 2.98 -5.31
CA ALA A 189 23.74 2.16 -4.10
C ALA A 189 23.57 3.05 -2.85
N ARG A 190 22.65 2.69 -1.99
CA ARG A 190 22.37 3.41 -0.73
C ARG A 190 22.80 2.55 0.45
N PRO A 191 23.61 3.08 1.38
CA PRO A 191 23.94 2.35 2.59
C PRO A 191 22.69 1.94 3.36
N ILE A 192 22.76 0.73 3.95
CA ILE A 192 21.72 0.19 4.83
C ILE A 192 22.34 -0.30 6.12
N SER A 193 21.72 0.02 7.25
CA SER A 193 22.17 -0.50 8.54
C SER A 193 21.92 -2.00 8.66
N VAL A 194 22.75 -2.66 9.48
CA VAL A 194 22.59 -4.09 9.80
C VAL A 194 21.19 -4.37 10.37
N ASN A 195 20.64 -3.46 11.16
CA ASN A 195 19.32 -3.63 11.74
C ASN A 195 18.20 -3.51 10.70
N ALA A 196 18.28 -2.56 9.77
CA ALA A 196 17.31 -2.43 8.68
C ALA A 196 17.32 -3.67 7.79
N LEU A 197 18.51 -4.19 7.43
CA LEU A 197 18.63 -5.43 6.66
C LEU A 197 18.04 -6.64 7.41
N LYS A 198 18.27 -6.76 8.73
CA LYS A 198 17.65 -7.80 9.54
C LYS A 198 16.13 -7.72 9.56
N VAL A 199 15.57 -6.51 9.70
CA VAL A 199 14.11 -6.30 9.69
C VAL A 199 13.52 -6.64 8.33
N LEU A 200 14.12 -6.19 7.22
CA LEU A 200 13.64 -6.56 5.87
C LEU A 200 13.68 -8.06 5.63
N ARG A 201 14.75 -8.75 6.02
CA ARG A 201 14.85 -10.21 5.96
C ARG A 201 13.78 -10.91 6.82
N PHE A 202 13.50 -10.34 7.99
CA PHE A 202 12.48 -10.88 8.89
C PHE A 202 11.09 -10.71 8.28
N ILE A 203 10.79 -9.56 7.68
CA ILE A 203 9.54 -9.31 6.96
C ILE A 203 9.37 -10.33 5.83
N GLN A 204 10.38 -10.55 4.99
CA GLN A 204 10.29 -11.51 3.87
C GLN A 204 9.98 -12.95 4.27
N ARG A 205 10.26 -13.32 5.53
CA ARG A 205 10.14 -14.72 6.00
C ARG A 205 8.93 -14.97 6.88
N ASN A 206 8.27 -13.93 7.35
CA ASN A 206 7.26 -14.04 8.38
C ASN A 206 5.97 -13.31 8.02
N GLY A 207 4.85 -13.86 8.45
CA GLY A 207 3.55 -13.19 8.36
C GLY A 207 3.43 -12.00 9.33
N TYR A 208 2.41 -11.16 9.09
CA TYR A 208 2.22 -9.91 9.86
C TYR A 208 2.07 -10.13 11.37
N ASN A 209 1.50 -11.24 11.81
CA ASN A 209 1.39 -11.56 13.24
C ASN A 209 2.73 -11.58 13.98
N ALA A 210 3.81 -11.97 13.31
CA ALA A 210 5.16 -11.94 13.87
C ALA A 210 5.80 -10.56 13.68
N VAL A 211 5.67 -9.98 12.48
CA VAL A 211 6.25 -8.68 12.11
C VAL A 211 5.66 -7.55 12.96
N GLY A 212 4.36 -7.52 13.17
CA GLY A 212 3.66 -6.47 13.95
C GLY A 212 4.09 -6.37 15.42
N ARG A 213 4.74 -7.42 15.96
CA ARG A 213 5.30 -7.43 17.34
C ARG A 213 6.69 -6.79 17.44
N LEU A 214 7.34 -6.49 16.32
CA LEU A 214 8.65 -5.86 16.33
C LEU A 214 8.53 -4.43 16.91
N LYS A 215 9.45 -4.11 17.81
CA LYS A 215 9.62 -2.75 18.32
C LYS A 215 10.80 -2.12 17.59
N ILE A 216 10.52 -1.18 16.72
CA ILE A 216 11.52 -0.41 15.97
C ILE A 216 11.44 1.06 16.40
N ASN A 217 12.59 1.72 16.44
CA ASN A 217 12.63 3.16 16.70
C ASN A 217 12.33 3.96 15.42
N THR A 218 12.08 5.25 15.58
CA THR A 218 11.75 6.16 14.46
C THR A 218 12.85 6.20 13.39
N ALA A 219 14.12 6.21 13.78
CA ALA A 219 15.24 6.25 12.83
C ALA A 219 15.26 5.01 11.92
N LEU A 220 15.08 3.81 12.50
CA LEU A 220 15.00 2.56 11.76
C LEU A 220 13.75 2.51 10.86
N SER A 221 12.60 3.01 11.35
CA SER A 221 11.37 3.10 10.54
C SER A 221 11.56 3.99 9.30
N LEU A 222 12.20 5.15 9.45
CA LEU A 222 12.51 6.06 8.33
C LEU A 222 13.51 5.45 7.35
N GLU A 223 14.51 4.73 7.84
CA GLU A 223 15.47 4.03 6.99
C GLU A 223 14.79 2.95 6.14
N LEU A 224 13.95 2.12 6.74
CA LEU A 224 13.16 1.11 6.02
C LEU A 224 12.25 1.75 4.96
N GLU A 225 11.57 2.84 5.32
CA GLU A 225 10.73 3.60 4.39
C GLU A 225 11.55 4.13 3.20
N ALA A 226 12.70 4.73 3.45
CA ALA A 226 13.55 5.28 2.38
C ALA A 226 14.01 4.21 1.39
N ILE A 227 14.34 3.01 1.87
CA ILE A 227 14.80 1.89 1.03
C ILE A 227 13.65 1.34 0.20
N THR A 228 12.52 0.99 0.82
CA THR A 228 11.39 0.41 0.10
C THR A 228 10.78 1.39 -0.90
N ARG A 229 10.62 2.67 -0.53
CA ARG A 229 10.15 3.72 -1.44
C ARG A 229 11.09 3.96 -2.62
N SER A 230 12.41 3.93 -2.40
CA SER A 230 13.36 4.08 -3.51
C SER A 230 13.24 2.94 -4.52
N TYR A 231 12.98 1.73 -4.05
CA TYR A 231 12.78 0.58 -4.92
C TYR A 231 11.45 0.64 -5.67
N LEU A 232 10.36 0.93 -4.96
CA LEU A 232 9.04 1.12 -5.58
C LEU A 232 9.06 2.22 -6.64
N LYS A 233 9.69 3.37 -6.33
CA LYS A 233 9.84 4.48 -7.28
C LYS A 233 10.63 4.07 -8.53
N TYR A 234 11.72 3.32 -8.36
CA TYR A 234 12.50 2.81 -9.48
C TYR A 234 11.66 1.91 -10.38
N LEU A 235 10.95 0.93 -9.81
CA LEU A 235 10.14 -0.02 -10.55
C LEU A 235 8.95 0.63 -11.29
N LEU A 236 8.35 1.65 -10.71
CA LEU A 236 7.21 2.36 -11.29
C LEU A 236 7.64 3.48 -12.26
N GLU A 237 8.93 3.84 -12.31
CA GLU A 237 9.48 4.99 -13.06
C GLU A 237 8.77 6.33 -12.72
N ARG A 238 8.07 6.38 -11.58
CA ARG A 238 7.30 7.54 -11.09
C ARG A 238 7.06 7.48 -9.60
N ASP A 239 6.73 8.62 -9.02
CA ASP A 239 6.29 8.69 -7.63
C ASP A 239 4.85 8.17 -7.46
N VAL A 240 4.58 7.54 -6.33
CA VAL A 240 3.24 7.17 -5.89
C VAL A 240 2.56 8.42 -5.33
N ARG A 241 1.45 8.84 -5.93
CA ARG A 241 0.79 10.12 -5.59
C ARG A 241 0.32 10.19 -4.15
N SER A 242 -0.25 9.10 -3.64
CA SER A 242 -0.70 9.00 -2.25
C SER A 242 0.46 9.01 -1.26
N ALA A 243 1.68 8.60 -1.66
CA ALA A 243 2.86 8.72 -0.83
C ALA A 243 3.26 10.17 -0.58
N ASN A 244 3.20 11.02 -1.60
CA ASN A 244 3.48 12.45 -1.45
C ASN A 244 2.48 13.12 -0.50
N TRP A 245 1.21 12.76 -0.61
CA TRP A 245 0.17 13.23 0.29
C TRP A 245 0.37 12.77 1.75
N LEU A 246 0.80 11.52 1.96
CA LEU A 246 1.19 11.01 3.28
C LEU A 246 2.37 11.82 3.88
N ASP A 247 3.35 12.18 3.06
CA ASP A 247 4.48 12.98 3.50
C ASP A 247 4.04 14.39 3.91
N GLU A 248 3.20 15.04 3.11
CA GLU A 248 2.63 16.35 3.42
C GLU A 248 1.87 16.33 4.76
N LEU A 249 1.06 15.29 5.00
CA LEU A 249 0.37 15.11 6.28
C LEU A 249 1.36 14.93 7.44
N LYS A 250 2.40 14.10 7.27
CA LYS A 250 3.45 13.90 8.30
C LYS A 250 4.14 15.22 8.65
N GLU A 251 4.44 16.05 7.66
CA GLU A 251 5.05 17.36 7.86
C GLU A 251 4.13 18.36 8.57
N GLN A 252 2.87 18.44 8.16
CA GLN A 252 1.88 19.31 8.81
C GLN A 252 1.73 18.98 10.30
N MET A 253 1.71 17.71 10.66
CA MET A 253 1.61 17.30 12.07
C MET A 253 2.86 17.63 12.88
N LYS A 254 4.06 17.47 12.30
CA LYS A 254 5.30 17.92 12.96
C LYS A 254 5.24 19.41 13.28
N GLN A 255 4.77 20.22 12.33
CA GLN A 255 4.63 21.66 12.53
C GLN A 255 3.58 22.02 13.59
N MET A 256 2.43 21.31 13.63
CA MET A 256 1.42 21.51 14.67
C MET A 256 1.92 21.09 16.06
N GLY A 257 2.66 19.99 16.15
CA GLY A 257 3.28 19.53 17.40
C GLY A 257 4.28 20.54 17.96
N ASN A 258 5.14 21.10 17.10
CA ASN A 258 6.12 22.11 17.48
C ASN A 258 5.46 23.43 17.93
N ARG A 259 4.36 23.86 17.28
CA ARG A 259 3.59 25.05 17.70
C ARG A 259 2.93 24.89 19.08
N LYS A 260 2.42 23.70 19.39
CA LYS A 260 1.86 23.40 20.72
C LYS A 260 2.93 23.33 21.81
N ALA A 261 4.13 22.87 21.51
CA ALA A 261 5.25 22.82 22.43
C ALA A 261 5.77 24.23 22.77
N ASN A 262 5.81 25.15 21.79
CA ASN A 262 6.26 26.53 21.98
C ASN A 262 5.21 27.45 22.64
N ASN A 263 3.93 27.05 22.70
CA ASN A 263 2.84 27.83 23.31
C ASN A 263 2.48 27.34 24.71
N LYS A 264 3.32 26.55 25.43
CA LYS A 264 3.13 26.31 26.85
C LYS A 264 3.41 27.62 27.62
N PRO A 265 2.46 28.13 28.41
CA PRO A 265 2.71 29.32 29.23
C PRO A 265 3.84 29.01 30.22
N VAL A 266 4.81 29.93 30.28
CA VAL A 266 5.81 29.96 31.35
C VAL A 266 5.01 30.15 32.65
N THR A 267 4.95 29.14 33.49
CA THR A 267 4.44 29.28 34.84
C THR A 267 5.47 30.09 35.64
N ASP A 268 5.15 31.35 35.88
CA ASP A 268 5.88 32.18 36.85
C ASP A 268 5.81 31.46 38.21
N GLU A 269 6.94 31.01 38.71
CA GLU A 269 7.10 30.63 40.09
C GLU A 269 6.98 31.92 40.97
N PRO A 270 6.16 31.94 41.99
CA PRO A 270 6.18 33.05 42.91
C PRO A 270 7.46 32.99 43.74
N SER A 271 8.23 34.07 43.67
CA SER A 271 9.33 34.33 44.59
C SER A 271 8.76 34.64 46.00
N ASP A 272 9.10 33.80 46.96
CA ASP A 272 9.10 34.11 48.39
C ASP A 272 10.52 34.40 48.86
#